data_e03190e26f708a22ad0c9b953e0ceb3e
#
_entry.id   e03190e26f708a22ad0c9b953e0ceb3e
#
_cell.length_a   1.000
_cell.length_b   1.000
_cell.length_c   1.000
_cell.angle_alpha   90.00
_cell.angle_beta   90.00
_cell.angle_gamma   90.00
#
_symmetry.space_group_name_H-M   'P 1'
#
loop_
_entity.id
_entity.type
_entity.pdbx_description
1 polymer ?
#
loop_
_entity_poly.entity_id
_entity_poly.type
_entity_poly.pdbx_seq_one_letter_code
_entity_poly.pdbx_strand_id
1 'polypeptide(L)'
;MRLDFPPKYTETIGAVKIHSLQKIYEIDSGCNFGTTSQAYNSLTTAFDNDTLSQIFQAMTVVIPVKDEKLSLLEGVLSGIPNECLIIIVSNSQRYPVDRYAMEVEMVKQYSLFSNKRIITIHQTDPNLGRIFHKINYPSILDHNNQVRQGKAEGMIIGILLSKLHKKEYVGFVDSDNYFPGAVNEYIKIFASGFAMSNSPLCNVRICWHSKPKIANNKVYFPKWGRISEYSNKYLNDLISYITGYERDIITTGNAGEHSLSMSLAENLDFSSGYSVEPYELINILEKYGGIISNKSVDIRQHGVEIFQVETRNPHFHENKGNEHIQGMLQESLNVINNSKICNTEITTDIKNHLLMLQQKDSLSNIKSNDKIILMDPIKTIEIDKFHELVVDSPRLLKQFNIDEK
;
A
#
# COMPACT_ATOMS: atom_id res chain seq x y z
N MET A 1 -15.24 16.30 -4.00
CA MET A 1 -13.91 16.41 -3.35
C MET A 1 -13.07 17.45 -4.06
N ARG A 2 -12.40 18.32 -3.33
CA ARG A 2 -11.48 19.32 -3.91
C ARG A 2 -10.07 19.10 -3.40
N LEU A 3 -9.14 18.98 -4.32
CA LEU A 3 -7.72 18.88 -4.09
C LEU A 3 -7.02 20.16 -4.53
N ASP A 4 -6.02 20.59 -3.76
CA ASP A 4 -5.09 21.61 -4.22
C ASP A 4 -4.21 20.99 -5.31
N PHE A 5 -4.37 21.49 -6.51
CA PHE A 5 -3.52 21.15 -7.64
C PHE A 5 -2.73 22.41 -8.06
N PRO A 6 -1.96 23.02 -7.16
CA PRO A 6 -1.13 24.12 -7.61
C PRO A 6 -0.13 23.56 -8.61
N PRO A 7 0.36 24.37 -9.55
CA PRO A 7 1.50 24.03 -10.39
C PRO A 7 2.76 23.97 -9.53
N LYS A 8 2.67 23.20 -8.46
CA LYS A 8 3.78 22.89 -7.61
C LYS A 8 4.56 21.80 -8.27
N TYR A 9 5.77 21.94 -8.12
CA TYR A 9 6.86 21.06 -8.33
C TYR A 9 6.47 19.59 -8.58
N THR A 10 6.83 19.14 -9.75
CA THR A 10 6.79 17.74 -10.15
C THR A 10 8.21 17.34 -10.52
N GLU A 11 8.75 16.32 -9.85
CA GLU A 11 10.04 15.75 -10.24
C GLU A 11 9.83 14.71 -11.31
N THR A 12 10.64 14.76 -12.35
CA THR A 12 10.60 13.77 -13.43
C THR A 12 11.94 13.07 -13.52
N ILE A 13 11.91 11.75 -13.34
CA ILE A 13 13.10 10.89 -13.40
C ILE A 13 12.83 9.81 -14.45
N GLY A 14 13.43 9.93 -15.63
CA GLY A 14 13.11 9.08 -16.76
C GLY A 14 11.63 9.13 -17.12
N ALA A 15 10.93 7.99 -16.99
CA ALA A 15 9.49 7.89 -17.22
C ALA A 15 8.64 8.05 -15.93
N VAL A 16 9.25 8.34 -14.79
CA VAL A 16 8.56 8.50 -13.50
C VAL A 16 8.30 9.97 -13.22
N LYS A 17 7.05 10.33 -12.96
CA LYS A 17 6.63 11.64 -12.47
C LYS A 17 6.20 11.53 -11.03
N ILE A 18 6.88 12.24 -10.14
CA ILE A 18 6.53 12.34 -8.72
C ILE A 18 5.95 13.71 -8.48
N HIS A 19 4.65 13.77 -8.18
CA HIS A 19 3.98 15.01 -7.84
C HIS A 19 4.28 15.39 -6.39
N SER A 20 4.56 16.68 -6.15
CA SER A 20 4.71 17.20 -4.79
C SER A 20 3.43 17.01 -3.99
N LEU A 21 3.54 17.13 -2.67
CA LEU A 21 2.44 16.94 -1.75
C LEU A 21 1.25 17.84 -2.10
N GLN A 22 0.10 17.20 -2.36
CA GLN A 22 -1.17 17.86 -2.62
C GLN A 22 -2.02 17.89 -1.35
N LYS A 23 -2.87 18.89 -1.22
CA LYS A 23 -3.72 19.07 -0.04
C LYS A 23 -5.19 19.01 -0.42
N ILE A 24 -5.99 18.47 0.50
CA ILE A 24 -7.43 18.44 0.38
C ILE A 24 -8.02 19.72 0.97
N TYR A 25 -8.82 20.43 0.19
CA TYR A 25 -9.61 21.56 0.69
C TYR A 25 -10.99 21.13 1.15
N GLU A 26 -11.59 20.18 0.45
CA GLU A 26 -12.96 19.73 0.71
C GLU A 26 -13.08 18.23 0.43
N ILE A 27 -13.55 17.47 1.42
CA ILE A 27 -13.65 16.01 1.30
C ILE A 27 -14.90 15.61 0.53
N ASP A 28 -16.02 16.26 0.82
CA ASP A 28 -17.32 15.96 0.22
C ASP A 28 -18.06 17.27 -0.06
N SER A 29 -18.28 17.56 -1.31
CA SER A 29 -18.96 18.79 -1.69
C SER A 29 -20.45 18.60 -1.94
N GLY A 30 -20.90 17.35 -2.14
CA GLY A 30 -22.28 17.09 -2.55
C GLY A 30 -22.70 17.78 -3.83
N CYS A 31 -21.78 18.52 -4.48
CA CYS A 31 -22.08 19.33 -5.64
C CYS A 31 -21.79 18.54 -6.92
N ASN A 32 -22.81 18.35 -7.74
CA ASN A 32 -22.62 18.18 -9.17
C ASN A 32 -22.12 19.53 -9.71
N PHE A 33 -20.86 19.60 -10.05
CA PHE A 33 -20.33 20.75 -10.77
C PHE A 33 -20.90 20.71 -12.20
N GLY A 34 -22.17 21.04 -12.30
CA GLY A 34 -22.78 21.28 -13.62
C GLY A 34 -21.91 22.25 -14.39
N THR A 35 -21.82 22.06 -15.66
CA THR A 35 -21.16 22.73 -16.78
C THR A 35 -20.85 24.24 -16.69
N THR A 36 -20.74 24.84 -15.52
CA THR A 36 -20.40 26.24 -15.36
C THR A 36 -18.90 26.44 -15.41
N SER A 37 -18.48 27.25 -16.36
CA SER A 37 -17.12 27.66 -16.72
C SER A 37 -16.23 28.17 -15.58
N GLN A 38 -16.67 28.19 -14.35
CA GLN A 38 -15.89 28.62 -13.19
C GLN A 38 -14.86 27.56 -12.70
N ALA A 39 -15.03 26.29 -13.04
CA ALA A 39 -14.10 25.24 -12.66
C ALA A 39 -12.75 25.33 -13.38
N TYR A 40 -12.71 25.91 -14.57
CA TYR A 40 -11.51 25.97 -15.41
C TYR A 40 -10.46 27.01 -14.98
N ASN A 41 -10.82 27.94 -14.12
CA ASN A 41 -9.90 29.00 -13.65
C ASN A 41 -9.41 28.77 -12.21
N SER A 42 -9.74 27.63 -11.60
CA SER A 42 -9.31 27.30 -10.24
C SER A 42 -8.01 26.52 -10.26
N LEU A 43 -7.09 26.84 -9.35
CA LEU A 43 -5.90 26.05 -9.05
C LEU A 43 -6.24 24.74 -8.31
N THR A 44 -7.53 24.52 -8.01
CA THR A 44 -8.01 23.31 -7.34
C THR A 44 -8.78 22.43 -8.34
N THR A 45 -8.51 21.12 -8.28
CA THR A 45 -9.26 20.13 -9.02
C THR A 45 -10.45 19.65 -8.19
N ALA A 46 -11.62 19.55 -8.80
CA ALA A 46 -12.84 19.07 -8.18
C ALA A 46 -13.33 17.79 -8.86
N PHE A 47 -13.74 16.81 -8.05
CA PHE A 47 -14.35 15.57 -8.52
C PHE A 47 -15.76 15.44 -7.97
N ASP A 48 -16.69 15.06 -8.83
CA ASP A 48 -18.07 14.75 -8.45
C ASP A 48 -18.18 13.31 -7.90
N ASN A 49 -19.35 13.02 -7.34
CA ASN A 49 -19.60 11.70 -6.77
C ASN A 49 -19.69 10.61 -7.85
N ASP A 50 -20.16 10.93 -9.03
CA ASP A 50 -20.33 9.95 -10.11
C ASP A 50 -18.96 9.49 -10.62
N THR A 51 -18.02 10.41 -10.82
CA THR A 51 -16.63 10.08 -11.18
C THR A 51 -15.97 9.17 -10.11
N LEU A 52 -16.11 9.54 -8.85
CA LEU A 52 -15.54 8.74 -7.76
C LEU A 52 -16.21 7.36 -7.65
N SER A 53 -17.54 7.28 -7.81
CA SER A 53 -18.31 6.02 -7.74
C SER A 53 -17.90 5.03 -8.82
N GLN A 54 -17.67 5.49 -10.06
CA GLN A 54 -17.16 4.63 -11.13
C GLN A 54 -15.83 3.99 -10.78
N ILE A 55 -14.91 4.78 -10.20
CA ILE A 55 -13.60 4.26 -9.76
C ILE A 55 -13.75 3.31 -8.57
N PHE A 56 -14.66 3.60 -7.60
CA PHE A 56 -14.94 2.69 -6.49
C PHE A 56 -15.43 1.32 -6.98
N GLN A 57 -16.30 1.28 -7.99
CA GLN A 57 -16.77 0.04 -8.61
C GLN A 57 -15.62 -0.78 -9.23
N ALA A 58 -14.64 -0.11 -9.81
CA ALA A 58 -13.46 -0.72 -10.41
C ALA A 58 -12.33 -1.00 -9.40
N MET A 59 -12.52 -0.66 -8.12
CA MET A 59 -11.49 -0.76 -7.07
C MET A 59 -11.72 -1.94 -6.13
N THR A 60 -10.62 -2.57 -5.72
CA THR A 60 -10.57 -3.42 -4.53
C THR A 60 -9.85 -2.71 -3.41
N VAL A 61 -10.32 -2.88 -2.17
CA VAL A 61 -9.61 -2.46 -0.96
C VAL A 61 -9.13 -3.71 -0.23
N VAL A 62 -7.82 -3.88 -0.14
CA VAL A 62 -7.15 -4.98 0.56
C VAL A 62 -6.80 -4.54 1.97
N ILE A 63 -7.19 -5.34 2.96
CA ILE A 63 -6.95 -5.09 4.38
C ILE A 63 -6.13 -6.25 4.94
N PRO A 64 -4.80 -6.09 5.11
CA PRO A 64 -3.99 -7.03 5.86
C PRO A 64 -4.36 -6.96 7.35
N VAL A 65 -4.64 -8.10 7.97
CA VAL A 65 -5.05 -8.18 9.39
C VAL A 65 -4.13 -9.13 10.14
N LYS A 66 -3.71 -8.73 11.34
CA LYS A 66 -2.97 -9.62 12.26
C LYS A 66 -3.33 -9.31 13.71
N ASP A 67 -4.19 -10.16 14.28
CA ASP A 67 -4.60 -10.12 15.68
C ASP A 67 -5.21 -8.79 16.18
N GLU A 68 -5.80 -8.00 15.26
CA GLU A 68 -6.43 -6.72 15.59
C GLU A 68 -7.74 -6.90 16.37
N LYS A 69 -8.16 -5.85 17.07
CA LYS A 69 -9.46 -5.82 17.73
C LYS A 69 -10.58 -5.84 16.69
N LEU A 70 -11.55 -6.73 16.84
CA LEU A 70 -12.66 -6.86 15.89
C LEU A 70 -13.43 -5.54 15.68
N SER A 71 -13.57 -4.74 16.72
CA SER A 71 -14.23 -3.42 16.65
C SER A 71 -13.45 -2.42 15.79
N LEU A 72 -12.10 -2.51 15.73
CA LEU A 72 -11.29 -1.69 14.83
C LEU A 72 -11.49 -2.13 13.39
N LEU A 73 -11.43 -3.44 13.13
CA LEU A 73 -11.68 -3.98 11.81
C LEU A 73 -13.08 -3.61 11.30
N GLU A 74 -14.11 -3.72 12.15
CA GLU A 74 -15.46 -3.27 11.81
C GLU A 74 -15.51 -1.78 11.49
N GLY A 75 -14.80 -0.95 12.27
CA GLY A 75 -14.65 0.47 12.00
C GLY A 75 -14.01 0.75 10.64
N VAL A 76 -12.93 0.06 10.29
CA VAL A 76 -12.29 0.16 8.96
C VAL A 76 -13.26 -0.23 7.85
N LEU A 77 -13.96 -1.35 8.00
CA LEU A 77 -14.97 -1.80 7.04
C LEU A 77 -16.07 -0.76 6.82
N SER A 78 -16.50 -0.07 7.88
CA SER A 78 -17.56 0.94 7.78
C SER A 78 -17.14 2.17 6.99
N GLY A 79 -15.84 2.51 6.97
CA GLY A 79 -15.28 3.65 6.23
C GLY A 79 -15.18 3.41 4.73
N ILE A 80 -15.19 2.17 4.25
CA ILE A 80 -15.01 1.86 2.83
C ILE A 80 -16.35 2.01 2.09
N PRO A 81 -16.40 2.67 0.91
CA PRO A 81 -17.61 2.75 0.08
C PRO A 81 -18.16 1.36 -0.30
N ASN A 82 -19.49 1.26 -0.43
CA ASN A 82 -20.17 -0.01 -0.71
C ASN A 82 -19.87 -0.58 -2.11
N GLU A 83 -19.47 0.28 -3.03
CA GLU A 83 -19.14 -0.08 -4.41
C GLU A 83 -17.83 -0.86 -4.51
N CYS A 84 -16.92 -0.66 -3.56
CA CYS A 84 -15.63 -1.34 -3.54
C CYS A 84 -15.79 -2.83 -3.22
N LEU A 85 -14.96 -3.66 -3.84
CA LEU A 85 -14.71 -5.00 -3.34
C LEU A 85 -13.74 -4.92 -2.16
N ILE A 86 -14.02 -5.59 -1.06
CA ILE A 86 -13.14 -5.66 0.10
C ILE A 86 -12.51 -7.04 0.19
N ILE A 87 -11.20 -7.11 0.36
CA ILE A 87 -10.47 -8.35 0.58
C ILE A 87 -9.70 -8.27 1.89
N ILE A 88 -10.08 -9.07 2.85
CA ILE A 88 -9.38 -9.23 4.13
C ILE A 88 -8.41 -10.40 3.99
N VAL A 89 -7.11 -10.11 4.11
CA VAL A 89 -6.07 -11.14 4.16
C VAL A 89 -5.55 -11.22 5.58
N SER A 90 -6.04 -12.22 6.31
CA SER A 90 -5.72 -12.41 7.72
C SER A 90 -4.49 -13.27 7.92
N ASN A 91 -3.59 -12.81 8.78
CA ASN A 91 -2.46 -13.54 9.32
C ASN A 91 -2.59 -13.72 10.84
N SER A 92 -3.82 -13.68 11.34
CA SER A 92 -4.13 -13.81 12.76
C SER A 92 -3.97 -15.23 13.25
N GLN A 93 -3.58 -15.36 14.51
CA GLN A 93 -3.33 -16.67 15.14
C GLN A 93 -4.60 -17.52 15.16
N ARG A 94 -4.40 -18.85 15.02
CA ARG A 94 -5.47 -19.85 15.07
C ARG A 94 -5.45 -20.73 16.32
N TYR A 95 -4.45 -20.58 17.15
CA TYR A 95 -4.29 -21.31 18.39
C TYR A 95 -3.59 -20.42 19.45
N PRO A 96 -3.93 -20.48 20.77
CA PRO A 96 -4.97 -21.33 21.37
C PRO A 96 -6.42 -20.84 21.13
N VAL A 97 -6.59 -19.59 20.72
CA VAL A 97 -7.89 -19.02 20.32
C VAL A 97 -7.85 -18.77 18.82
N ASP A 98 -8.83 -19.28 18.09
CA ASP A 98 -8.90 -19.07 16.64
C ASP A 98 -9.45 -17.65 16.34
N ARG A 99 -8.54 -16.67 16.33
CA ARG A 99 -8.84 -15.26 16.02
C ARG A 99 -9.38 -15.10 14.61
N TYR A 100 -8.83 -15.86 13.65
CA TYR A 100 -9.33 -15.85 12.27
C TYR A 100 -10.78 -16.29 12.17
N ALA A 101 -11.19 -17.34 12.91
CA ALA A 101 -12.59 -17.76 12.93
C ALA A 101 -13.50 -16.65 13.50
N MET A 102 -13.03 -15.91 14.51
CA MET A 102 -13.77 -14.77 15.05
C MET A 102 -13.88 -13.61 14.04
N GLU A 103 -12.84 -13.32 13.29
CA GLU A 103 -12.85 -12.33 12.21
C GLU A 103 -13.85 -12.72 11.12
N VAL A 104 -13.83 -13.97 10.67
CA VAL A 104 -14.77 -14.49 9.66
C VAL A 104 -16.22 -14.38 10.13
N GLU A 105 -16.52 -14.74 11.38
CA GLU A 105 -17.87 -14.62 11.92
C GLU A 105 -18.31 -13.15 12.04
N MET A 106 -17.45 -12.27 12.53
CA MET A 106 -17.73 -10.83 12.57
C MET A 106 -18.02 -10.27 11.17
N VAL A 107 -17.18 -10.59 10.18
CA VAL A 107 -17.36 -10.15 8.79
C VAL A 107 -18.68 -10.66 8.22
N LYS A 108 -19.04 -11.93 8.48
CA LYS A 108 -20.32 -12.50 8.06
C LYS A 108 -21.50 -11.75 8.64
N GLN A 109 -21.48 -11.48 9.95
CA GLN A 109 -22.52 -10.69 10.62
C GLN A 109 -22.60 -9.27 10.03
N TYR A 110 -21.45 -8.62 9.86
CA TYR A 110 -21.36 -7.28 9.29
C TYR A 110 -21.92 -7.22 7.86
N SER A 111 -21.61 -8.20 7.01
CA SER A 111 -22.07 -8.26 5.62
C SER A 111 -23.58 -8.39 5.48
N LEU A 112 -24.27 -9.02 6.46
CA LEU A 112 -25.71 -9.22 6.42
C LEU A 112 -26.51 -7.91 6.41
N PHE A 113 -26.01 -6.85 7.07
CA PHE A 113 -26.72 -5.57 7.14
C PHE A 113 -26.03 -4.43 6.37
N SER A 114 -24.72 -4.54 6.06
CA SER A 114 -24.01 -3.49 5.36
C SER A 114 -24.10 -3.59 3.83
N ASN A 115 -24.54 -4.72 3.30
CA ASN A 115 -24.58 -5.03 1.86
C ASN A 115 -23.22 -4.86 1.14
N LYS A 116 -22.13 -5.04 1.87
CA LYS A 116 -20.76 -4.96 1.30
C LYS A 116 -20.30 -6.31 0.78
N ARG A 117 -19.55 -6.28 -0.31
CA ARG A 117 -18.91 -7.46 -0.88
C ARG A 117 -17.55 -7.65 -0.24
N ILE A 118 -17.44 -8.65 0.65
CA ILE A 118 -16.22 -8.90 1.44
C ILE A 118 -15.76 -10.33 1.22
N ILE A 119 -14.50 -10.49 0.88
CA ILE A 119 -13.78 -11.76 0.81
C ILE A 119 -12.84 -11.82 2.00
N THR A 120 -12.80 -12.95 2.70
CA THR A 120 -11.86 -13.14 3.82
C THR A 120 -11.07 -14.42 3.61
N ILE A 121 -9.74 -14.33 3.62
CA ILE A 121 -8.83 -15.46 3.46
C ILE A 121 -7.75 -15.46 4.52
N HIS A 122 -7.36 -16.63 5.00
CA HIS A 122 -6.18 -16.77 5.85
C HIS A 122 -4.92 -16.87 4.99
N GLN A 123 -3.92 -16.03 5.26
CA GLN A 123 -2.68 -15.92 4.46
C GLN A 123 -1.95 -17.26 4.35
N THR A 124 -1.89 -18.03 5.43
CA THR A 124 -1.22 -19.35 5.46
C THR A 124 -2.18 -20.51 5.18
N ASP A 125 -3.28 -20.28 4.44
CA ASP A 125 -4.16 -21.40 4.04
C ASP A 125 -3.37 -22.42 3.22
N PRO A 126 -3.38 -23.72 3.60
CA PRO A 126 -2.58 -24.73 2.91
C PRO A 126 -2.93 -24.88 1.42
N ASN A 127 -4.16 -24.55 1.03
CA ASN A 127 -4.56 -24.61 -0.40
C ASN A 127 -3.88 -23.49 -1.18
N LEU A 128 -3.74 -22.28 -0.60
CA LEU A 128 -2.96 -21.20 -1.24
C LEU A 128 -1.51 -21.61 -1.47
N GLY A 129 -0.85 -22.18 -0.46
CA GLY A 129 0.52 -22.67 -0.59
C GLY A 129 0.67 -23.69 -1.74
N ARG A 130 -0.25 -24.66 -1.83
CA ARG A 130 -0.29 -25.65 -2.92
C ARG A 130 -0.49 -24.99 -4.29
N ILE A 131 -1.37 -23.99 -4.38
CA ILE A 131 -1.63 -23.26 -5.64
C ILE A 131 -0.37 -22.50 -6.05
N PHE A 132 0.24 -21.72 -5.17
CA PHE A 132 1.47 -20.98 -5.47
C PHE A 132 2.62 -21.89 -5.90
N HIS A 133 2.74 -23.07 -5.32
CA HIS A 133 3.70 -24.08 -5.77
C HIS A 133 3.38 -24.57 -7.20
N LYS A 134 2.12 -24.90 -7.49
CA LYS A 134 1.69 -25.41 -8.81
C LYS A 134 1.80 -24.40 -9.93
N ILE A 135 1.61 -23.10 -9.66
CA ILE A 135 1.78 -22.03 -10.65
C ILE A 135 3.24 -21.54 -10.76
N ASN A 136 4.18 -22.23 -10.10
CA ASN A 136 5.60 -21.91 -10.09
C ASN A 136 5.90 -20.47 -9.60
N TYR A 137 5.30 -20.09 -8.47
CA TYR A 137 5.58 -18.83 -7.78
C TYR A 137 6.16 -19.09 -6.37
N PRO A 138 7.35 -19.74 -6.28
CA PRO A 138 7.92 -20.17 -5.00
C PRO A 138 8.43 -18.99 -4.15
N SER A 139 8.66 -17.82 -4.77
CA SER A 139 9.20 -16.65 -4.08
C SER A 139 8.30 -16.11 -2.96
N ILE A 140 7.01 -16.49 -2.91
CA ILE A 140 6.07 -16.15 -1.83
C ILE A 140 6.06 -17.20 -0.70
N LEU A 141 6.63 -18.38 -0.94
CA LEU A 141 6.55 -19.52 -0.03
C LEU A 141 7.73 -19.58 0.97
N ASP A 142 7.47 -20.12 2.14
CA ASP A 142 8.49 -20.50 3.12
C ASP A 142 9.05 -21.91 2.82
N HIS A 143 9.95 -22.38 3.69
CA HIS A 143 10.56 -23.70 3.58
C HIS A 143 9.57 -24.87 3.77
N ASN A 144 8.37 -24.61 4.31
CA ASN A 144 7.29 -25.59 4.48
C ASN A 144 6.27 -25.56 3.32
N ASN A 145 6.55 -24.83 2.24
CA ASN A 145 5.62 -24.56 1.15
C ASN A 145 4.31 -23.88 1.60
N GLN A 146 4.37 -23.09 2.65
CA GLN A 146 3.29 -22.21 3.08
C GLN A 146 3.60 -20.77 2.67
N VAL A 147 2.57 -19.96 2.45
CA VAL A 147 2.79 -18.53 2.23
C VAL A 147 3.44 -17.90 3.47
N ARG A 148 4.54 -17.16 3.28
CA ARG A 148 5.19 -16.47 4.39
C ARG A 148 4.26 -15.49 5.10
N GLN A 149 4.55 -15.25 6.37
CA GLN A 149 3.76 -14.36 7.23
C GLN A 149 4.30 -12.93 7.16
N GLY A 150 4.10 -12.25 6.04
CA GLY A 150 4.50 -10.87 5.83
C GLY A 150 3.36 -10.01 5.29
N LYS A 151 3.45 -8.68 5.46
CA LYS A 151 2.46 -7.74 4.92
C LYS A 151 2.41 -7.81 3.39
N ALA A 152 3.56 -7.80 2.74
CA ALA A 152 3.69 -7.86 1.30
C ALA A 152 3.06 -9.12 0.69
N GLU A 153 3.24 -10.27 1.33
CA GLU A 153 2.66 -11.53 0.89
C GLU A 153 1.13 -11.47 0.92
N GLY A 154 0.57 -10.85 1.97
CA GLY A 154 -0.87 -10.59 2.06
C GLY A 154 -1.35 -9.63 0.96
N MET A 155 -0.56 -8.61 0.63
CA MET A 155 -0.86 -7.68 -0.47
C MET A 155 -0.88 -8.41 -1.82
N ILE A 156 0.09 -9.29 -2.10
CA ILE A 156 0.13 -10.09 -3.35
C ILE A 156 -1.11 -10.97 -3.49
N ILE A 157 -1.53 -11.63 -2.41
CA ILE A 157 -2.79 -12.41 -2.43
C ILE A 157 -3.97 -11.50 -2.78
N GLY A 158 -4.03 -10.32 -2.14
CA GLY A 158 -5.08 -9.33 -2.43
C GLY A 158 -5.08 -8.86 -3.87
N ILE A 159 -3.92 -8.58 -4.47
CA ILE A 159 -3.80 -8.17 -5.88
C ILE A 159 -4.26 -9.29 -6.82
N LEU A 160 -3.84 -10.53 -6.58
CA LEU A 160 -4.26 -11.68 -7.40
C LEU A 160 -5.77 -11.89 -7.37
N LEU A 161 -6.38 -11.81 -6.18
CA LEU A 161 -7.84 -11.90 -6.05
C LEU A 161 -8.53 -10.72 -6.72
N SER A 162 -7.98 -9.50 -6.62
CA SER A 162 -8.50 -8.32 -7.31
C SER A 162 -8.50 -8.52 -8.83
N LYS A 163 -7.43 -9.12 -9.35
CA LYS A 163 -7.31 -9.45 -10.78
C LYS A 163 -8.32 -10.51 -11.22
N LEU A 164 -8.55 -11.55 -10.42
CA LEU A 164 -9.60 -12.53 -10.68
C LEU A 164 -10.99 -11.89 -10.78
N HIS A 165 -11.25 -10.87 -9.96
CA HIS A 165 -12.48 -10.08 -9.98
C HIS A 165 -12.46 -8.95 -11.01
N LYS A 166 -11.48 -8.92 -11.93
CA LYS A 166 -11.36 -7.96 -13.03
C LYS A 166 -11.39 -6.51 -12.56
N LYS A 167 -10.77 -6.24 -11.40
CA LYS A 167 -10.65 -4.88 -10.89
C LYS A 167 -9.46 -4.15 -11.52
N GLU A 168 -9.64 -2.85 -11.75
CA GLU A 168 -8.64 -1.99 -12.40
C GLU A 168 -7.71 -1.32 -11.39
N TYR A 169 -8.17 -1.20 -10.13
CA TYR A 169 -7.43 -0.52 -9.07
C TYR A 169 -7.41 -1.37 -7.80
N VAL A 170 -6.31 -1.29 -7.07
CA VAL A 170 -6.16 -1.90 -5.76
C VAL A 170 -5.64 -0.88 -4.76
N GLY A 171 -6.36 -0.72 -3.65
CA GLY A 171 -5.95 0.10 -2.51
C GLY A 171 -5.63 -0.77 -1.31
N PHE A 172 -4.69 -0.33 -0.48
CA PHE A 172 -4.29 -0.99 0.77
C PHE A 172 -4.61 -0.08 1.94
N VAL A 173 -5.22 -0.64 2.98
CA VAL A 173 -5.58 0.08 4.20
C VAL A 173 -5.23 -0.78 5.40
N ASP A 174 -4.51 -0.22 6.35
CA ASP A 174 -4.16 -0.92 7.59
C ASP A 174 -5.41 -1.12 8.47
N SER A 175 -5.50 -2.30 9.10
CA SER A 175 -6.67 -2.72 9.88
C SER A 175 -6.82 -2.05 11.25
N ASP A 176 -5.82 -1.27 11.68
CA ASP A 176 -5.76 -0.65 13.00
C ASP A 176 -6.14 0.85 13.02
N ASN A 177 -6.78 1.35 11.96
CA ASN A 177 -7.27 2.72 11.90
C ASN A 177 -8.45 2.94 12.88
N TYR A 178 -8.32 3.92 13.78
CA TYR A 178 -9.36 4.24 14.78
C TYR A 178 -10.53 5.03 14.19
N PHE A 179 -10.35 5.73 13.10
CA PHE A 179 -11.36 6.62 12.54
C PHE A 179 -11.90 6.13 11.19
N PRO A 180 -13.14 5.63 11.15
CA PRO A 180 -13.78 5.26 9.89
C PRO A 180 -13.80 6.40 8.85
N GLY A 181 -13.98 7.64 9.32
CA GLY A 181 -13.93 8.83 8.46
C GLY A 181 -12.58 9.06 7.79
N ALA A 182 -11.47 8.70 8.45
CA ALA A 182 -10.15 8.73 7.83
C ALA A 182 -10.02 7.66 6.74
N VAL A 183 -10.53 6.45 6.99
CA VAL A 183 -10.55 5.38 5.97
C VAL A 183 -11.36 5.82 4.75
N ASN A 184 -12.54 6.41 4.95
CA ASN A 184 -13.36 6.94 3.85
C ASN A 184 -12.59 8.01 3.04
N GLU A 185 -11.88 8.89 3.74
CA GLU A 185 -11.02 9.88 3.09
C GLU A 185 -9.91 9.22 2.25
N TYR A 186 -9.23 8.18 2.76
CA TYR A 186 -8.19 7.47 2.00
C TYR A 186 -8.73 6.91 0.69
N ILE A 187 -9.88 6.25 0.73
CA ILE A 187 -10.49 5.66 -0.48
C ILE A 187 -10.89 6.75 -1.49
N LYS A 188 -11.42 7.88 -1.02
CA LYS A 188 -11.70 9.04 -1.88
C LYS A 188 -10.43 9.64 -2.49
N ILE A 189 -9.33 9.69 -1.73
CA ILE A 189 -8.02 10.11 -2.24
C ILE A 189 -7.51 9.15 -3.31
N PHE A 190 -7.60 7.85 -3.09
CA PHE A 190 -7.19 6.86 -4.09
C PHE A 190 -7.94 7.08 -5.41
N ALA A 191 -9.27 7.17 -5.34
CA ALA A 191 -10.10 7.40 -6.52
C ALA A 191 -9.77 8.72 -7.22
N SER A 192 -9.54 9.79 -6.45
CA SER A 192 -9.18 11.10 -7.01
C SER A 192 -7.82 11.07 -7.70
N GLY A 193 -6.84 10.35 -7.13
CA GLY A 193 -5.52 10.19 -7.75
C GLY A 193 -5.61 9.45 -9.08
N PHE A 194 -6.43 8.40 -9.17
CA PHE A 194 -6.66 7.71 -10.44
C PHE A 194 -7.40 8.59 -11.45
N ALA A 195 -8.38 9.39 -11.01
CA ALA A 195 -9.07 10.36 -11.87
C ALA A 195 -8.14 11.46 -12.39
N MET A 196 -7.10 11.83 -11.64
CA MET A 196 -6.09 12.82 -12.06
C MET A 196 -5.05 12.25 -13.02
N SER A 197 -4.80 10.95 -12.96
CA SER A 197 -3.69 10.35 -13.69
C SER A 197 -3.91 10.38 -15.20
N ASN A 198 -2.88 10.82 -15.92
CA ASN A 198 -2.82 10.73 -17.38
C ASN A 198 -2.10 9.44 -17.84
N SER A 199 -1.68 8.60 -16.89
CA SER A 199 -0.99 7.35 -17.16
C SER A 199 -1.78 6.16 -16.65
N PRO A 200 -1.80 5.01 -17.36
CA PRO A 200 -2.34 3.77 -16.84
C PRO A 200 -1.50 3.20 -15.68
N LEU A 201 -0.27 3.71 -15.48
CA LEU A 201 0.63 3.31 -14.42
C LEU A 201 0.62 4.37 -13.31
N CYS A 202 -0.23 4.18 -12.31
CA CYS A 202 -0.46 5.16 -11.27
C CYS A 202 -0.28 4.55 -9.87
N ASN A 203 0.41 5.31 -9.00
CA ASN A 203 0.53 5.05 -7.56
C ASN A 203 0.01 6.27 -6.80
N VAL A 204 -0.92 6.06 -5.87
CA VAL A 204 -1.46 7.12 -5.00
C VAL A 204 -1.12 6.79 -3.56
N ARG A 205 -0.45 7.70 -2.87
CA ARG A 205 0.10 7.49 -1.54
C ARG A 205 -0.43 8.53 -0.55
N ILE A 206 -0.84 8.07 0.61
CA ILE A 206 -1.35 8.93 1.67
C ILE A 206 -0.20 9.54 2.45
N CYS A 207 -0.22 10.86 2.60
CA CYS A 207 0.54 11.60 3.58
C CYS A 207 -0.41 12.01 4.71
N TRP A 208 -0.31 11.38 5.87
CA TRP A 208 -1.20 11.73 6.99
C TRP A 208 -0.91 13.15 7.47
N HIS A 209 -1.98 13.91 7.71
CA HIS A 209 -1.86 15.27 8.26
C HIS A 209 -1.04 15.30 9.55
N SER A 210 -1.29 14.32 10.43
CA SER A 210 -0.54 14.12 11.67
C SER A 210 -0.70 12.69 12.18
N LYS A 211 0.24 12.25 13.03
CA LYS A 211 0.18 10.99 13.77
C LYS A 211 0.06 11.27 15.27
N PRO A 212 -1.16 11.43 15.81
CA PRO A 212 -1.36 11.76 17.21
C PRO A 212 -0.72 10.74 18.16
N LYS A 213 -0.12 11.22 19.23
CA LYS A 213 0.45 10.41 20.31
C LYS A 213 -0.05 10.91 21.65
N ILE A 214 -0.37 9.96 22.53
CA ILE A 214 -0.71 10.26 23.92
C ILE A 214 0.55 10.04 24.76
N ALA A 215 1.01 11.10 25.42
CA ALA A 215 2.10 11.04 26.38
C ALA A 215 1.75 11.97 27.56
N ASN A 216 1.98 11.50 28.80
CA ASN A 216 1.70 12.26 30.03
C ASN A 216 0.27 12.83 30.08
N ASN A 217 -0.72 12.03 29.69
CA ASN A 217 -2.15 12.41 29.60
C ASN A 217 -2.44 13.62 28.68
N LYS A 218 -1.56 13.90 27.72
CA LYS A 218 -1.74 14.93 26.69
C LYS A 218 -1.63 14.32 25.30
N VAL A 219 -2.41 14.85 24.36
CA VAL A 219 -2.34 14.47 22.94
C VAL A 219 -1.36 15.42 22.24
N TYR A 220 -0.41 14.84 21.55
CA TYR A 220 0.54 15.54 20.68
C TYR A 220 0.26 15.15 19.22
N PHE A 221 0.41 16.08 18.31
CA PHE A 221 0.17 15.89 16.87
C PHE A 221 1.47 16.03 16.05
N PRO A 222 2.44 15.11 16.21
CA PRO A 222 3.63 15.13 15.35
C PRO A 222 3.21 14.87 13.90
N LYS A 223 3.88 15.53 12.95
CA LYS A 223 3.61 15.34 11.53
C LYS A 223 4.07 13.97 11.06
N TRP A 224 5.24 13.55 11.49
CA TRP A 224 5.88 12.32 11.03
C TRP A 224 5.90 11.24 12.11
N GLY A 225 5.74 10.00 11.68
CA GLY A 225 6.19 8.85 12.46
C GLY A 225 7.71 8.73 12.36
N ARG A 226 8.34 8.14 13.37
CA ARG A 226 9.81 7.94 13.41
C ARG A 226 10.35 7.23 12.17
N ILE A 227 9.64 6.25 11.65
CA ILE A 227 10.04 5.48 10.47
C ILE A 227 9.97 6.35 9.21
N SER A 228 8.85 7.05 9.01
CA SER A 228 8.61 7.88 7.83
C SER A 228 9.63 9.02 7.71
N GLU A 229 10.08 9.59 8.83
CA GLU A 229 11.10 10.63 8.84
C GLU A 229 12.40 10.14 8.19
N TYR A 230 12.90 8.98 8.62
CA TYR A 230 14.14 8.41 8.10
C TYR A 230 14.00 7.86 6.68
N SER A 231 12.92 7.17 6.40
CA SER A 231 12.72 6.63 5.04
C SER A 231 12.55 7.74 4.02
N ASN A 232 11.80 8.80 4.35
CA ASN A 232 11.67 9.97 3.48
C ASN A 232 13.03 10.62 3.24
N LYS A 233 13.83 10.82 4.30
CA LYS A 233 15.20 11.36 4.17
C LYS A 233 15.99 10.58 3.15
N TYR A 234 16.17 9.28 3.36
CA TYR A 234 17.03 8.46 2.49
C TYR A 234 16.47 8.27 1.07
N LEU A 235 15.16 8.24 0.89
CA LEU A 235 14.58 8.24 -0.46
C LEU A 235 14.80 9.58 -1.17
N ASN A 236 14.74 10.70 -0.46
CA ASN A 236 15.09 12.01 -1.02
C ASN A 236 16.59 12.13 -1.31
N ASP A 237 17.44 11.57 -0.47
CA ASP A 237 18.89 11.50 -0.73
C ASP A 237 19.20 10.71 -2.02
N LEU A 238 18.49 9.57 -2.25
CA LEU A 238 18.59 8.82 -3.51
C LEU A 238 18.19 9.68 -4.71
N ILE A 239 17.06 10.39 -4.62
CA ILE A 239 16.58 11.26 -5.71
C ILE A 239 17.54 12.41 -5.95
N SER A 240 18.08 13.00 -4.87
CA SER A 240 19.07 14.07 -4.94
C SER A 240 20.35 13.61 -5.65
N TYR A 241 20.82 12.43 -5.32
CA TYR A 241 21.95 11.80 -6.00
C TYR A 241 21.71 11.58 -7.50
N ILE A 242 20.53 11.02 -7.84
CA ILE A 242 20.16 10.74 -9.22
C ILE A 242 20.04 12.01 -10.05
N THR A 243 19.43 13.06 -9.50
CA THR A 243 19.17 14.32 -10.21
C THR A 243 20.36 15.29 -10.18
N GLY A 244 21.30 15.08 -9.27
CA GLY A 244 22.42 16.02 -9.01
C GLY A 244 22.01 17.30 -8.29
N TYR A 245 20.80 17.35 -7.73
CA TYR A 245 20.26 18.49 -6.99
C TYR A 245 19.63 18.03 -5.70
N GLU A 246 19.75 18.79 -4.61
CA GLU A 246 19.05 18.55 -3.37
C GLU A 246 17.53 18.54 -3.61
N ARG A 247 16.86 17.48 -3.19
CA ARG A 247 15.42 17.26 -3.37
C ARG A 247 14.77 16.83 -2.06
N ASP A 248 13.57 17.33 -1.82
CA ASP A 248 12.69 16.94 -0.71
C ASP A 248 11.27 16.75 -1.24
N ILE A 249 11.11 15.79 -2.15
CA ILE A 249 9.82 15.53 -2.80
C ILE A 249 9.07 14.36 -2.17
N ILE A 250 9.79 13.33 -1.68
CA ILE A 250 9.16 12.15 -1.06
C ILE A 250 8.75 12.48 0.37
N THR A 251 7.44 12.38 0.62
CA THR A 251 6.82 12.55 1.94
C THR A 251 6.06 11.31 2.40
N THR A 252 6.07 10.25 1.59
CA THR A 252 5.23 9.06 1.75
C THR A 252 6.03 7.76 1.67
N GLY A 253 7.30 7.77 2.09
CA GLY A 253 8.19 6.60 2.01
C GLY A 253 7.63 5.33 2.65
N ASN A 254 6.93 5.46 3.78
CA ASN A 254 6.24 4.35 4.46
C ASN A 254 4.73 4.64 4.54
N ALA A 255 4.09 4.90 3.41
CA ALA A 255 2.64 5.03 3.37
C ALA A 255 1.99 3.65 3.43
N GLY A 256 1.54 3.22 4.61
CA GLY A 256 0.78 1.98 4.79
C GLY A 256 -0.52 2.00 3.98
N GLU A 257 -1.14 3.18 3.91
CA GLU A 257 -2.28 3.44 3.03
C GLU A 257 -1.78 3.99 1.70
N HIS A 258 -1.92 3.20 0.66
CA HIS A 258 -1.60 3.56 -0.71
C HIS A 258 -2.43 2.74 -1.71
N SER A 259 -2.37 3.11 -2.96
CA SER A 259 -3.09 2.39 -4.01
C SER A 259 -2.31 2.37 -5.32
N LEU A 260 -2.57 1.35 -6.12
CA LEU A 260 -1.94 1.10 -7.41
C LEU A 260 -3.01 0.86 -8.47
N SER A 261 -2.77 1.36 -9.69
CA SER A 261 -3.46 0.80 -10.84
C SER A 261 -3.04 -0.66 -11.01
N MET A 262 -3.94 -1.53 -11.43
CA MET A 262 -3.62 -2.95 -11.64
C MET A 262 -2.47 -3.13 -12.62
N SER A 263 -2.44 -2.32 -13.69
CA SER A 263 -1.35 -2.30 -14.66
C SER A 263 0.01 -2.02 -14.04
N LEU A 264 0.09 -1.17 -13.00
CA LEU A 264 1.34 -0.94 -12.27
C LEU A 264 1.62 -2.09 -11.30
N ALA A 265 0.64 -2.50 -10.50
CA ALA A 265 0.78 -3.54 -9.48
C ALA A 265 1.31 -4.86 -10.05
N GLU A 266 0.86 -5.24 -11.25
CA GLU A 266 1.32 -6.46 -11.94
C GLU A 266 2.78 -6.41 -12.37
N ASN A 267 3.32 -5.23 -12.56
CA ASN A 267 4.68 -5.02 -13.06
C ASN A 267 5.73 -4.82 -11.99
N LEU A 268 5.33 -4.58 -10.72
CA LEU A 268 6.27 -4.38 -9.63
C LEU A 268 6.76 -5.70 -9.04
N ASP A 269 8.04 -5.72 -8.62
CA ASP A 269 8.55 -6.70 -7.68
C ASP A 269 8.12 -6.25 -6.27
N PHE A 270 7.96 -7.19 -5.36
CA PHE A 270 7.60 -6.90 -3.98
C PHE A 270 8.71 -7.34 -3.03
N SER A 271 8.98 -6.53 -2.01
CA SER A 271 9.85 -6.91 -0.90
C SER A 271 9.01 -7.50 0.22
N SER A 272 9.43 -8.64 0.77
CA SER A 272 8.72 -9.31 1.88
C SER A 272 8.65 -8.42 3.13
N GLY A 273 7.61 -8.58 3.93
CA GLY A 273 7.46 -7.89 5.21
C GLY A 273 7.01 -6.44 5.12
N TYR A 274 7.56 -5.60 6.00
CA TYR A 274 7.21 -4.18 6.12
C TYR A 274 8.04 -3.26 5.23
N SER A 275 9.00 -3.78 4.48
CA SER A 275 9.80 -3.00 3.53
C SER A 275 9.08 -2.74 2.21
N VAL A 276 7.88 -3.26 2.04
CA VAL A 276 7.12 -3.18 0.79
C VAL A 276 6.85 -1.74 0.35
N GLU A 277 6.46 -0.84 1.27
CA GLU A 277 6.10 0.53 0.92
C GLU A 277 7.28 1.37 0.40
N PRO A 278 8.46 1.40 1.04
CA PRO A 278 9.63 2.08 0.46
C PRO A 278 10.17 1.34 -0.76
N TYR A 279 10.07 0.01 -0.82
CA TYR A 279 10.53 -0.77 -1.97
C TYR A 279 9.72 -0.49 -3.24
N GLU A 280 8.41 -0.26 -3.14
CA GLU A 280 7.60 0.13 -4.29
C GLU A 280 8.17 1.37 -5.00
N LEU A 281 8.51 2.43 -4.24
CA LEU A 281 9.10 3.64 -4.79
C LEU A 281 10.46 3.35 -5.45
N ILE A 282 11.30 2.56 -4.78
CA ILE A 282 12.61 2.15 -5.30
C ILE A 282 12.43 1.34 -6.59
N ASN A 283 11.54 0.35 -6.59
CA ASN A 283 11.32 -0.51 -7.74
C ASN A 283 10.75 0.26 -8.94
N ILE A 284 9.86 1.23 -8.69
CA ILE A 284 9.37 2.16 -9.73
C ILE A 284 10.55 2.95 -10.33
N LEU A 285 11.43 3.52 -9.50
CA LEU A 285 12.60 4.26 -9.97
C LEU A 285 13.59 3.35 -10.71
N GLU A 286 13.85 2.16 -10.21
CA GLU A 286 14.74 1.18 -10.86
C GLU A 286 14.22 0.72 -12.22
N LYS A 287 12.91 0.50 -12.35
CA LYS A 287 12.29 0.00 -13.59
C LYS A 287 12.00 1.09 -14.60
N TYR A 288 11.54 2.24 -14.16
CA TYR A 288 11.01 3.30 -15.03
C TYR A 288 11.82 4.59 -15.01
N GLY A 289 12.73 4.77 -14.04
CA GLY A 289 13.54 5.98 -13.89
C GLY A 289 14.64 6.16 -14.92
N GLY A 290 14.87 5.18 -15.80
CA GLY A 290 15.93 5.29 -16.83
C GLY A 290 17.36 5.28 -16.27
N ILE A 291 17.54 5.03 -14.97
CA ILE A 291 18.82 5.06 -14.26
C ILE A 291 19.59 3.75 -14.52
N ILE A 292 18.86 2.65 -14.56
CA ILE A 292 19.40 1.33 -14.82
C ILE A 292 19.10 0.97 -16.28
N SER A 293 20.09 0.44 -16.98
CA SER A 293 19.97 0.03 -18.38
C SER A 293 18.99 -1.14 -18.51
N ASN A 294 17.70 -0.85 -18.65
CA ASN A 294 16.65 -1.85 -18.89
C ASN A 294 16.27 -1.88 -20.38
N LYS A 295 16.30 -3.07 -20.97
CA LYS A 295 15.96 -3.28 -22.39
C LYS A 295 14.47 -3.42 -22.68
N SER A 296 13.58 -3.30 -21.70
CA SER A 296 12.15 -3.49 -21.94
C SER A 296 11.54 -2.30 -22.69
N VAL A 297 10.95 -2.59 -23.84
CA VAL A 297 10.39 -1.61 -24.80
C VAL A 297 9.11 -0.93 -24.27
N ASP A 298 8.37 -1.56 -23.36
CA ASP A 298 7.11 -1.06 -22.82
C ASP A 298 7.24 0.22 -21.98
N ILE A 299 8.42 0.51 -21.45
CA ILE A 299 8.70 1.64 -20.55
C ILE A 299 8.55 2.99 -21.28
N ARG A 300 8.70 3.02 -22.59
CA ARG A 300 8.74 4.27 -23.36
C ARG A 300 7.37 4.83 -23.75
N GLN A 301 6.30 4.05 -23.64
CA GLN A 301 4.97 4.48 -24.08
C GLN A 301 4.13 5.10 -22.97
N HIS A 302 4.32 4.67 -21.72
CA HIS A 302 3.52 5.14 -20.60
C HIS A 302 4.43 5.43 -19.40
N GLY A 303 4.49 6.69 -18.98
CA GLY A 303 5.18 7.07 -17.75
C GLY A 303 4.41 6.60 -16.51
N VAL A 304 5.09 6.50 -15.36
CA VAL A 304 4.45 6.24 -14.06
C VAL A 304 4.16 7.57 -13.37
N GLU A 305 2.94 7.75 -12.87
CA GLU A 305 2.58 8.91 -12.06
C GLU A 305 2.40 8.52 -10.59
N ILE A 306 3.12 9.22 -9.70
CA ILE A 306 3.05 9.05 -8.25
C ILE A 306 2.43 10.30 -7.65
N PHE A 307 1.25 10.14 -7.05
CA PHE A 307 0.55 11.18 -6.32
C PHE A 307 0.75 11.01 -4.82
N GLN A 308 1.07 12.08 -4.14
CA GLN A 308 1.17 12.15 -2.69
C GLN A 308 0.13 13.15 -2.19
N VAL A 309 -0.79 12.72 -1.34
CA VAL A 309 -1.91 13.57 -0.92
C VAL A 309 -2.00 13.59 0.60
N GLU A 310 -1.95 14.81 1.17
CA GLU A 310 -2.12 15.02 2.61
C GLU A 310 -3.59 14.91 3.00
N THR A 311 -3.87 14.11 4.04
CA THR A 311 -5.21 13.97 4.59
C THR A 311 -5.61 15.17 5.45
N ARG A 312 -6.90 15.39 5.64
CA ARG A 312 -7.43 16.31 6.65
C ARG A 312 -7.56 15.63 8.01
N ASN A 313 -7.85 14.32 7.99
CA ASN A 313 -7.94 13.53 9.21
C ASN A 313 -6.54 13.09 9.68
N PRO A 314 -6.30 13.06 11.00
CA PRO A 314 -5.09 12.47 11.55
C PRO A 314 -5.12 10.95 11.41
N HIS A 315 -3.95 10.35 11.31
CA HIS A 315 -3.79 8.90 11.38
C HIS A 315 -3.57 8.48 12.82
N PHE A 316 -4.55 7.83 13.41
CA PHE A 316 -4.51 7.36 14.79
C PHE A 316 -4.66 5.84 14.83
N HIS A 317 -3.64 5.18 15.35
CA HIS A 317 -3.57 3.73 15.46
C HIS A 317 -3.02 3.30 16.82
N GLU A 318 -3.16 2.02 17.14
CA GLU A 318 -2.64 1.43 18.37
C GLU A 318 -1.09 1.46 18.40
N ASN A 319 -0.53 1.67 19.58
CA ASN A 319 0.94 1.61 19.74
C ASN A 319 1.38 0.16 19.92
N LYS A 320 2.04 -0.39 18.93
CA LYS A 320 2.52 -1.79 18.91
C LYS A 320 3.89 -1.99 19.61
N GLY A 321 4.42 -0.95 20.26
CA GLY A 321 5.68 -1.03 21.01
C GLY A 321 6.94 -0.66 20.20
N ASN A 322 8.05 -0.47 20.92
CA ASN A 322 9.30 0.03 20.32
C ASN A 322 9.99 -1.02 19.44
N GLU A 323 9.96 -2.29 19.83
CA GLU A 323 10.61 -3.39 19.07
C GLU A 323 10.02 -3.52 17.66
N HIS A 324 8.68 -3.42 17.57
CA HIS A 324 7.99 -3.45 16.28
C HIS A 324 8.41 -2.27 15.38
N ILE A 325 8.45 -1.06 15.93
CA ILE A 325 8.87 0.15 15.20
C ILE A 325 10.31 0.03 14.71
N GLN A 326 11.19 -0.53 15.52
CA GLN A 326 12.60 -0.72 15.15
C GLN A 326 12.77 -1.76 14.05
N GLY A 327 12.04 -2.88 14.13
CA GLY A 327 12.03 -3.89 13.07
C GLY A 327 11.58 -3.28 11.73
N MET A 328 10.49 -2.53 11.73
CA MET A 328 10.01 -1.84 10.53
C MET A 328 11.04 -0.84 9.97
N LEU A 329 11.70 -0.07 10.86
CA LEU A 329 12.73 0.89 10.44
C LEU A 329 13.92 0.18 9.81
N GLN A 330 14.39 -0.91 10.44
CA GLN A 330 15.48 -1.72 9.91
C GLN A 330 15.14 -2.30 8.53
N GLU A 331 13.96 -2.90 8.37
CA GLU A 331 13.53 -3.44 7.06
C GLU A 331 13.48 -2.34 6.00
N SER A 332 12.92 -1.17 6.33
CA SER A 332 12.83 -0.03 5.43
C SER A 332 14.21 0.51 5.02
N LEU A 333 15.13 0.67 5.97
CA LEU A 333 16.48 1.16 5.67
C LEU A 333 17.32 0.10 4.93
N ASN A 334 17.14 -1.18 5.24
CA ASN A 334 17.83 -2.25 4.53
C ASN A 334 17.44 -2.30 3.05
N VAL A 335 16.16 -2.12 2.72
CA VAL A 335 15.73 -2.15 1.33
C VAL A 335 16.25 -0.94 0.53
N ILE A 336 16.34 0.23 1.17
CA ILE A 336 16.95 1.43 0.57
C ILE A 336 18.45 1.20 0.33
N ASN A 337 19.16 0.69 1.35
CA ASN A 337 20.59 0.41 1.29
C ASN A 337 20.97 -0.62 0.20
N ASN A 338 20.10 -1.59 -0.05
CA ASN A 338 20.33 -2.65 -1.06
C ASN A 338 19.78 -2.29 -2.45
N SER A 339 19.23 -1.10 -2.62
CA SER A 339 18.77 -0.61 -3.90
C SER A 339 19.93 -0.50 -4.90
N LYS A 340 19.66 -0.85 -6.16
CA LYS A 340 20.64 -0.71 -7.27
C LYS A 340 21.01 0.74 -7.58
N ILE A 341 20.22 1.69 -7.10
CA ILE A 341 20.43 3.13 -7.28
C ILE A 341 21.10 3.79 -6.05
N CYS A 342 21.37 3.02 -4.99
CA CYS A 342 22.02 3.51 -3.80
C CYS A 342 23.55 3.64 -4.01
N ASN A 343 24.12 4.78 -3.64
CA ASN A 343 25.55 5.00 -3.69
C ASN A 343 26.23 4.64 -2.36
N THR A 344 27.57 4.67 -2.36
CA THR A 344 28.39 4.32 -1.18
C THR A 344 28.24 5.30 -0.02
N GLU A 345 27.99 6.57 -0.29
CA GLU A 345 27.81 7.62 0.72
C GLU A 345 26.52 7.40 1.50
N ILE A 346 25.39 7.24 0.80
CA ILE A 346 24.10 6.94 1.40
C ILE A 346 24.15 5.60 2.16
N THR A 347 24.78 4.58 1.59
CA THR A 347 25.03 3.29 2.24
C THR A 347 25.75 3.46 3.58
N THR A 348 26.79 4.30 3.61
CA THR A 348 27.58 4.53 4.81
C THR A 348 26.77 5.27 5.87
N ASP A 349 26.01 6.29 5.47
CA ASP A 349 25.13 7.04 6.37
C ASP A 349 24.04 6.15 6.98
N ILE A 350 23.37 5.33 6.19
CA ILE A 350 22.38 4.35 6.67
C ILE A 350 23.00 3.39 7.69
N LYS A 351 24.19 2.83 7.41
CA LYS A 351 24.87 1.91 8.32
C LYS A 351 25.24 2.56 9.64
N ASN A 352 25.78 3.77 9.58
CA ASN A 352 26.12 4.54 10.78
C ASN A 352 24.87 4.84 11.61
N HIS A 353 23.78 5.19 10.97
CA HIS A 353 22.51 5.46 11.62
C HIS A 353 21.95 4.21 12.32
N LEU A 354 21.95 3.06 11.65
CA LEU A 354 21.53 1.78 12.24
C LEU A 354 22.40 1.42 13.46
N LEU A 355 23.72 1.63 13.39
CA LEU A 355 24.62 1.42 14.51
C LEU A 355 24.34 2.34 15.71
N MET A 356 24.04 3.62 15.46
CA MET A 356 23.66 4.57 16.52
C MET A 356 22.34 4.17 17.21
N LEU A 357 21.36 3.66 16.47
CA LEU A 357 20.13 3.16 17.03
C LEU A 357 20.35 1.92 17.91
N GLN A 358 21.23 1.01 17.50
CA GLN A 358 21.60 -0.16 18.30
C GLN A 358 22.20 0.22 19.64
N GLN A 359 23.11 1.20 19.66
CA GLN A 359 23.80 1.64 20.87
C GLN A 359 22.88 2.34 21.88
N LYS A 360 21.87 3.09 21.40
CA LYS A 360 20.94 3.84 22.26
C LYS A 360 19.95 2.95 23.01
N ASP A 361 19.55 1.86 22.42
CA ASP A 361 18.43 1.06 22.93
C ASP A 361 18.85 -0.28 23.58
N SER A 362 20.16 -0.51 23.80
CA SER A 362 20.72 -1.77 24.41
C SER A 362 20.23 -3.04 23.71
N LEU A 363 19.91 -2.98 22.41
CA LEU A 363 19.30 -4.07 21.66
C LEU A 363 20.37 -4.95 21.01
N SER A 364 20.56 -6.11 21.58
CA SER A 364 21.53 -7.13 21.15
C SER A 364 21.16 -7.87 19.85
N ASN A 365 20.01 -7.59 19.23
CA ASN A 365 19.43 -8.47 18.19
C ASN A 365 19.14 -7.81 16.83
N ILE A 366 19.71 -6.66 16.51
CA ILE A 366 19.60 -6.15 15.14
C ILE A 366 20.58 -6.94 14.28
N LYS A 367 20.07 -7.89 13.52
CA LYS A 367 20.83 -8.63 12.52
C LYS A 367 21.09 -7.69 11.33
N SER A 368 22.30 -7.21 11.23
CA SER A 368 22.73 -6.27 10.18
C SER A 368 22.71 -6.83 8.74
N ASN A 369 22.26 -8.07 8.55
CA ASN A 369 22.32 -8.80 7.27
C ASN A 369 21.09 -9.67 7.00
N ASP A 370 19.90 -9.30 7.43
CA ASP A 370 18.73 -10.06 7.00
C ASP A 370 18.57 -9.89 5.49
N LYS A 371 18.70 -11.03 4.78
CA LYS A 371 18.57 -11.09 3.33
C LYS A 371 17.18 -10.60 2.93
N ILE A 372 17.13 -9.54 2.14
CA ILE A 372 15.88 -9.07 1.55
C ILE A 372 15.33 -10.17 0.65
N ILE A 373 14.10 -10.58 0.91
CA ILE A 373 13.41 -11.54 0.08
C ILE A 373 12.57 -10.73 -0.92
N LEU A 374 12.91 -10.88 -2.19
CA LEU A 374 12.15 -10.28 -3.27
C LEU A 374 11.22 -11.33 -3.89
N MET A 375 10.03 -10.89 -4.21
CA MET A 375 9.01 -11.67 -4.90
C MET A 375 8.81 -11.11 -6.29
N ASP A 376 8.73 -12.01 -7.28
CA ASP A 376 8.64 -11.65 -8.69
C ASP A 376 7.35 -10.87 -9.01
N PRO A 377 7.32 -10.12 -10.12
CA PRO A 377 6.13 -9.42 -10.57
C PRO A 377 4.96 -10.39 -10.81
N ILE A 378 3.76 -9.98 -10.39
CA ILE A 378 2.54 -10.80 -10.53
C ILE A 378 2.24 -11.15 -12.00
N LYS A 379 2.65 -10.32 -12.96
CA LYS A 379 2.54 -10.63 -14.40
C LYS A 379 3.22 -11.93 -14.80
N THR A 380 4.16 -12.46 -14.02
CA THR A 380 4.79 -13.76 -14.27
C THR A 380 3.89 -14.94 -13.94
N ILE A 381 2.78 -14.69 -13.24
CA ILE A 381 1.80 -15.70 -12.87
C ILE A 381 0.79 -15.88 -14.01
N GLU A 382 0.60 -17.12 -14.44
CA GLU A 382 -0.48 -17.51 -15.34
C GLU A 382 -1.83 -17.42 -14.61
N ILE A 383 -2.52 -16.29 -14.77
CA ILE A 383 -3.76 -16.01 -14.01
C ILE A 383 -4.86 -17.02 -14.29
N ASP A 384 -4.95 -17.52 -15.53
CA ASP A 384 -5.97 -18.53 -15.91
C ASP A 384 -5.71 -19.85 -15.17
N LYS A 385 -4.45 -20.27 -15.07
CA LYS A 385 -4.07 -21.45 -14.28
C LYS A 385 -4.30 -21.25 -12.78
N PHE A 386 -4.03 -20.04 -12.26
CA PHE A 386 -4.37 -19.70 -10.87
C PHE A 386 -5.89 -19.82 -10.66
N HIS A 387 -6.69 -19.30 -11.58
CA HIS A 387 -8.16 -19.39 -11.55
C HIS A 387 -8.64 -20.86 -11.58
N GLU A 388 -8.15 -21.69 -12.52
CA GLU A 388 -8.49 -23.11 -12.61
C GLU A 388 -8.22 -23.84 -11.28
N LEU A 389 -7.04 -23.62 -10.67
CA LEU A 389 -6.69 -24.25 -9.41
C LEU A 389 -7.53 -23.76 -8.22
N VAL A 390 -8.05 -22.54 -8.27
CA VAL A 390 -9.02 -22.04 -7.29
C VAL A 390 -10.37 -22.70 -7.47
N VAL A 391 -10.83 -22.83 -8.72
CA VAL A 391 -12.09 -23.54 -9.07
C VAL A 391 -12.05 -25.01 -8.64
N ASP A 392 -10.91 -25.67 -8.84
CA ASP A 392 -10.68 -27.05 -8.39
C ASP A 392 -10.66 -27.21 -6.85
N SER A 393 -10.68 -26.11 -6.10
CA SER A 393 -10.73 -26.09 -4.66
C SER A 393 -12.08 -25.58 -4.16
N PRO A 394 -13.11 -26.43 -3.91
CA PRO A 394 -14.46 -25.98 -3.56
C PRO A 394 -14.52 -25.04 -2.38
N ARG A 395 -13.58 -25.18 -1.44
CA ARG A 395 -13.44 -24.28 -0.28
C ARG A 395 -13.03 -22.88 -0.70
N LEU A 396 -11.98 -22.74 -1.52
CA LEU A 396 -11.47 -21.45 -1.99
C LEU A 396 -12.44 -20.80 -2.97
N LEU A 397 -13.04 -21.59 -3.87
CA LEU A 397 -14.06 -21.12 -4.81
C LEU A 397 -15.19 -20.41 -4.06
N LYS A 398 -15.78 -21.09 -3.04
CA LYS A 398 -16.82 -20.50 -2.20
C LYS A 398 -16.31 -19.29 -1.42
N GLN A 399 -15.10 -19.37 -0.89
CA GLN A 399 -14.50 -18.32 -0.07
C GLN A 399 -14.20 -17.07 -0.90
N PHE A 400 -13.77 -17.22 -2.14
CA PHE A 400 -13.46 -16.12 -3.05
C PHE A 400 -14.65 -15.58 -3.82
N ASN A 401 -15.81 -16.20 -3.66
CA ASN A 401 -17.05 -15.80 -4.35
C ASN A 401 -16.85 -15.63 -5.87
N ILE A 402 -16.18 -16.61 -6.48
CA ILE A 402 -15.91 -16.66 -7.91
C ILE A 402 -17.01 -17.48 -8.56
N ASP A 403 -17.65 -16.95 -9.59
CA ASP A 403 -18.67 -17.67 -10.35
C ASP A 403 -18.02 -18.83 -11.14
N GLU A 404 -18.61 -20.01 -11.04
CA GLU A 404 -18.30 -21.11 -11.96
C GLU A 404 -18.78 -20.68 -13.36
N LYS A 405 -17.86 -20.60 -14.31
CA LYS A 405 -18.19 -20.31 -15.71
C LYS A 405 -18.68 -21.57 -16.40
#